data_c1037f205211d5329bb61311e1518667
#
_entry.id   c1037f205211d5329bb61311e1518667
#
_cell.length_a   1.000
_cell.length_b   1.000
_cell.length_c   1.000
_cell.angle_alpha   90.00
_cell.angle_beta   90.00
_cell.angle_gamma   90.00
#
_symmetry.space_group_name_H-M   'P 1'
#
loop_
_entity.id
_entity.type
_entity.pdbx_description
1 polymer ?
#
loop_
_entity_poly.entity_id
_entity_poly.type
_entity_poly.pdbx_seq_one_letter_code
_entity_poly.pdbx_strand_id
1 'polypeptide(L)'
;MKIHCCVMILVLIAGSILQIPIWKWCVCFCLFGLVMALELVNTAVEAVVDLVTEEYKPLAKLAKDAAAGAVLIAAIMAVFAGVAMFAPEGMRFLQEVIG
;
A
#
# COMPACT_ATOMS: atom_id res chain seq x y z
N MET A 1 -5.98 -0.35 -7.75
CA MET A 1 -6.01 -1.65 -7.06
C MET A 1 -5.14 -2.73 -7.69
N LYS A 2 -5.01 -2.76 -9.01
CA LYS A 2 -4.18 -3.78 -9.68
C LYS A 2 -2.72 -3.73 -9.23
N ILE A 3 -2.16 -2.52 -9.14
CA ILE A 3 -0.76 -2.35 -8.71
C ILE A 3 -0.56 -2.87 -7.30
N HIS A 4 -1.47 -2.54 -6.37
CA HIS A 4 -1.35 -2.97 -4.98
C HIS A 4 -1.54 -4.48 -4.84
N CYS A 5 -2.42 -5.09 -5.63
CA CYS A 5 -2.56 -6.55 -5.66
C CYS A 5 -1.30 -7.23 -6.18
N CYS A 6 -0.69 -6.67 -7.24
CA CYS A 6 0.57 -7.19 -7.75
C CYS A 6 1.69 -7.10 -6.73
N VAL A 7 1.79 -5.96 -6.02
CA VAL A 7 2.77 -5.78 -4.95
C VAL A 7 2.54 -6.81 -3.85
N MET A 8 1.28 -7.04 -3.46
CA MET A 8 0.99 -8.05 -2.43
C MET A 8 1.40 -9.46 -2.86
N ILE A 9 1.16 -9.81 -4.11
CA ILE A 9 1.61 -11.11 -4.65
C ILE A 9 3.13 -11.22 -4.57
N LEU A 10 3.86 -10.16 -4.94
CA LEU A 10 5.32 -10.14 -4.85
C LEU A 10 5.77 -10.28 -3.39
N VAL A 11 5.09 -9.62 -2.46
CA VAL A 11 5.39 -9.72 -1.03
C VAL A 11 5.16 -11.16 -0.54
N LEU A 12 4.07 -11.80 -0.96
CA LEU A 12 3.79 -13.19 -0.59
C LEU A 12 4.90 -14.12 -1.07
N ILE A 13 5.33 -13.94 -2.31
CA ILE A 13 6.41 -14.76 -2.89
C ILE A 13 7.72 -14.50 -2.15
N ALA A 14 8.11 -13.22 -2.02
CA ALA A 14 9.37 -12.84 -1.38
C ALA A 14 9.42 -13.27 0.08
N GLY A 15 8.33 -13.06 0.82
CA GLY A 15 8.25 -13.47 2.23
C GLY A 15 8.34 -14.98 2.41
N SER A 16 7.76 -15.74 1.50
CA SER A 16 7.85 -17.20 1.52
C SER A 16 9.27 -17.68 1.26
N ILE A 17 9.96 -17.07 0.29
CA ILE A 17 11.34 -17.39 -0.04
C ILE A 17 12.27 -17.01 1.11
N LEU A 18 12.10 -15.82 1.69
CA LEU A 18 12.95 -15.30 2.74
C LEU A 18 12.59 -15.86 4.13
N GLN A 19 11.48 -16.57 4.25
CA GLN A 19 11.02 -17.17 5.50
C GLN A 19 10.91 -16.15 6.62
N ILE A 20 10.16 -15.07 6.35
CA ILE A 20 9.96 -14.01 7.34
C ILE A 20 9.12 -14.51 8.53
N PRO A 21 9.33 -13.96 9.73
CA PRO A 21 8.56 -14.37 10.90
C PRO A 21 7.09 -13.94 10.78
N ILE A 22 6.24 -14.62 11.56
CA ILE A 22 4.79 -14.41 11.46
C ILE A 22 4.37 -12.98 11.76
N TRP A 23 5.07 -12.29 12.66
CA TRP A 23 4.70 -10.90 12.98
C TRP A 23 4.89 -9.96 11.79
N LYS A 24 5.88 -10.24 10.92
CA LYS A 24 6.07 -9.48 9.68
C LYS A 24 4.97 -9.74 8.69
N TRP A 25 4.48 -10.98 8.63
CA TRP A 25 3.29 -11.30 7.82
C TRP A 25 2.07 -10.52 8.28
N CYS A 26 1.86 -10.44 9.59
CA CYS A 26 0.74 -9.69 10.15
C CYS A 26 0.83 -8.21 9.78
N VAL A 27 2.02 -7.62 9.88
CA VAL A 27 2.24 -6.22 9.51
C VAL A 27 1.96 -6.02 8.00
N CYS A 28 2.44 -6.92 7.16
CA CYS A 28 2.20 -6.83 5.71
C CYS A 28 0.72 -6.86 5.38
N PHE A 29 -0.05 -7.77 5.99
CA PHE A 29 -1.49 -7.84 5.77
C PHE A 29 -2.20 -6.59 6.27
N CYS A 30 -1.80 -6.06 7.41
CA CYS A 30 -2.37 -4.82 7.93
C CYS A 30 -2.09 -3.63 7.00
N LEU A 31 -0.86 -3.51 6.49
CA LEU A 31 -0.50 -2.44 5.57
C LEU A 31 -1.27 -2.57 4.25
N PHE A 32 -1.35 -3.76 3.70
CA PHE A 32 -2.10 -4.01 2.47
C PHE A 32 -3.58 -3.67 2.67
N GLY A 33 -4.18 -4.16 3.77
CA GLY A 33 -5.57 -3.88 4.08
C GLY A 33 -5.86 -2.39 4.24
N LEU A 34 -4.95 -1.66 4.90
CA LEU A 34 -5.09 -0.22 5.09
C LEU A 34 -5.06 0.52 3.75
N VAL A 35 -4.10 0.21 2.89
CA VAL A 35 -3.99 0.85 1.58
C VAL A 35 -5.21 0.54 0.73
N MET A 36 -5.65 -0.71 0.70
CA MET A 36 -6.83 -1.11 -0.07
C MET A 36 -8.10 -0.45 0.46
N ALA A 37 -8.25 -0.38 1.78
CA ALA A 37 -9.40 0.28 2.39
C ALA A 37 -9.45 1.76 2.03
N LEU A 38 -8.29 2.44 2.06
CA LEU A 38 -8.22 3.86 1.69
C LEU A 38 -8.48 4.06 0.20
N GLU A 39 -8.08 3.13 -0.66
CA GLU A 39 -8.43 3.20 -2.08
C GLU A 39 -9.94 3.10 -2.29
N LEU A 40 -10.62 2.23 -1.57
CA LEU A 40 -12.07 2.12 -1.64
C LEU A 40 -12.74 3.39 -1.14
N VAL A 41 -12.24 3.97 -0.05
CA VAL A 41 -12.75 5.25 0.46
C VAL A 41 -12.52 6.35 -0.55
N ASN A 42 -11.35 6.41 -1.20
CA ASN A 42 -11.08 7.39 -2.24
C ASN A 42 -12.08 7.27 -3.39
N THR A 43 -12.36 6.04 -3.83
CA THR A 43 -13.36 5.78 -4.86
C THR A 43 -14.74 6.28 -4.43
N ALA A 44 -15.12 6.02 -3.18
CA ALA A 44 -16.38 6.49 -2.63
C ALA A 44 -16.47 8.01 -2.60
N VAL A 45 -15.40 8.69 -2.18
CA VAL A 45 -15.34 10.15 -2.16
C VAL A 45 -15.50 10.71 -3.57
N GLU A 46 -14.79 10.14 -4.56
CA GLU A 46 -14.91 10.58 -5.95
C GLU A 46 -16.34 10.42 -6.46
N ALA A 47 -16.97 9.28 -6.17
CA ALA A 47 -18.33 9.02 -6.59
C ALA A 47 -19.32 9.99 -5.96
N VAL A 48 -19.17 10.26 -4.66
CA VAL A 48 -20.05 11.19 -3.94
C VAL A 48 -19.88 12.61 -4.46
N VAL A 49 -18.63 13.05 -4.68
CA VAL A 49 -18.38 14.39 -5.23
C VAL A 49 -18.98 14.53 -6.62
N ASP A 50 -18.80 13.53 -7.49
CA ASP A 50 -19.34 13.58 -8.85
C ASP A 50 -20.87 13.52 -8.86
N LEU A 51 -21.47 12.89 -7.87
CA LEU A 51 -22.95 12.89 -7.71
C LEU A 51 -23.45 14.30 -7.38
N VAL A 52 -22.69 15.07 -6.60
CA VAL A 52 -23.06 16.43 -6.18
C VAL A 52 -22.78 17.42 -7.29
N THR A 53 -21.63 17.34 -7.96
CA THR A 53 -21.26 18.27 -9.02
C THR A 53 -20.23 17.64 -9.96
N GLU A 54 -20.40 17.87 -11.28
CA GLU A 54 -19.39 17.55 -12.28
C GLU A 54 -18.59 18.79 -12.67
N GLU A 55 -19.03 19.97 -12.21
CA GLU A 55 -18.33 21.22 -12.47
C GLU A 55 -17.13 21.38 -11.55
N TYR A 56 -16.16 22.17 -12.00
CA TYR A 56 -15.04 22.53 -11.15
C TYR A 56 -15.52 23.39 -9.98
N LYS A 57 -15.32 22.89 -8.77
CA LYS A 57 -15.58 23.60 -7.52
C LYS A 57 -14.36 23.41 -6.61
N PRO A 58 -13.87 24.48 -5.98
CA PRO A 58 -12.67 24.36 -5.11
C PRO A 58 -12.82 23.31 -4.00
N LEU A 59 -14.01 23.22 -3.37
CA LEU A 59 -14.25 22.21 -2.33
C LEU A 59 -14.30 20.80 -2.88
N ALA A 60 -14.84 20.61 -4.09
CA ALA A 60 -14.86 19.31 -4.74
C ALA A 60 -13.44 18.84 -5.05
N LYS A 61 -12.60 19.74 -5.57
CA LYS A 61 -11.19 19.46 -5.82
C LYS A 61 -10.46 19.13 -4.54
N LEU A 62 -10.69 19.90 -3.47
CA LEU A 62 -10.06 19.65 -2.18
C LEU A 62 -10.42 18.25 -1.65
N ALA A 63 -11.69 17.87 -1.70
CA ALA A 63 -12.15 16.58 -1.22
C ALA A 63 -11.48 15.43 -1.99
N LYS A 64 -11.43 15.52 -3.31
CA LYS A 64 -10.80 14.51 -4.16
C LYS A 64 -9.29 14.44 -3.91
N ASP A 65 -8.61 15.57 -3.84
CA ASP A 65 -7.17 15.63 -3.62
C ASP A 65 -6.80 15.10 -2.24
N ALA A 66 -7.58 15.42 -1.21
CA ALA A 66 -7.34 14.94 0.14
C ALA A 66 -7.50 13.42 0.22
N ALA A 67 -8.54 12.89 -0.42
CA ALA A 67 -8.78 11.44 -0.43
C ALA A 67 -7.67 10.69 -1.18
N ALA A 68 -7.26 11.22 -2.34
CA ALA A 68 -6.15 10.64 -3.11
C ALA A 68 -4.83 10.76 -2.34
N GLY A 69 -4.61 11.89 -1.66
CA GLY A 69 -3.42 12.10 -0.83
C GLY A 69 -3.34 11.11 0.32
N ALA A 70 -4.46 10.75 0.93
CA ALA A 70 -4.50 9.76 1.98
C ALA A 70 -4.00 8.40 1.50
N VAL A 71 -4.43 7.96 0.31
CA VAL A 71 -3.96 6.72 -0.30
C VAL A 71 -2.45 6.80 -0.56
N LEU A 72 -2.00 7.92 -1.11
CA LEU A 72 -0.59 8.11 -1.45
C LEU A 72 0.29 8.05 -0.21
N ILE A 73 -0.10 8.74 0.87
CA ILE A 73 0.66 8.72 2.13
C ILE A 73 0.74 7.29 2.67
N ALA A 74 -0.38 6.58 2.71
CA ALA A 74 -0.41 5.21 3.20
C ALA A 74 0.48 4.29 2.35
N ALA A 75 0.44 4.45 1.02
CA ALA A 75 1.26 3.65 0.11
C ALA A 75 2.75 3.93 0.30
N ILE A 76 3.15 5.19 0.44
CA ILE A 76 4.54 5.57 0.67
C ILE A 76 5.03 4.98 1.99
N MET A 77 4.26 5.13 3.06
CA MET A 77 4.64 4.59 4.36
C MET A 77 4.71 3.06 4.34
N ALA A 78 3.82 2.41 3.58
CA ALA A 78 3.86 0.96 3.41
C ALA A 78 5.15 0.51 2.71
N VAL A 79 5.62 1.27 1.71
CA VAL A 79 6.89 0.97 1.03
C VAL A 79 8.06 1.09 2.00
N PHE A 80 8.13 2.17 2.79
CA PHE A 80 9.18 2.32 3.79
C PHE A 80 9.16 1.19 4.82
N ALA A 81 7.99 0.86 5.33
CA ALA A 81 7.86 -0.24 6.29
C ALA A 81 8.28 -1.58 5.67
N GLY A 82 7.87 -1.83 4.43
CA GLY A 82 8.23 -3.06 3.72
C GLY A 82 9.73 -3.19 3.52
N VAL A 83 10.38 -2.12 3.09
CA VAL A 83 11.83 -2.11 2.89
C VAL A 83 12.54 -2.35 4.23
N ALA A 84 12.13 -1.66 5.29
CA ALA A 84 12.73 -1.82 6.61
C ALA A 84 12.57 -3.25 7.15
N MET A 85 11.41 -3.87 6.92
CA MET A 85 11.16 -5.22 7.41
C MET A 85 11.89 -6.31 6.62
N PHE A 86 12.02 -6.13 5.30
CA PHE A 86 12.62 -7.14 4.44
C PHE A 86 14.13 -6.99 4.27
N ALA A 87 14.70 -5.83 4.59
CA ALA A 87 16.12 -5.58 4.41
C ALA A 87 17.00 -6.61 5.14
N PRO A 88 16.76 -6.94 6.45
CA PRO A 88 17.58 -7.92 7.13
C PRO A 88 17.54 -9.30 6.48
N GLU A 89 16.36 -9.80 6.15
CA GLU A 89 16.19 -11.10 5.50
C GLU A 89 16.76 -11.11 4.10
N GLY A 90 16.59 -10.02 3.36
CA GLY A 90 17.16 -9.87 2.03
C GLY A 90 18.66 -9.89 2.03
N MET A 91 19.28 -9.17 2.98
CA MET A 91 20.75 -9.17 3.14
C MET A 91 21.27 -10.54 3.54
N ARG A 92 20.59 -11.21 4.47
CA ARG A 92 20.95 -12.56 4.87
C ARG A 92 20.87 -13.52 3.69
N PHE A 93 19.80 -13.45 2.91
CA PHE A 93 19.62 -14.28 1.73
C PHE A 93 20.75 -14.06 0.72
N LEU A 94 21.12 -12.81 0.45
CA LEU A 94 22.21 -12.50 -0.45
C LEU A 94 23.54 -13.06 0.05
N GLN A 95 23.79 -12.97 1.34
CA GLN A 95 25.03 -13.54 1.94
C GLN A 95 25.06 -15.05 1.79
N GLU A 96 23.93 -15.74 1.96
CA GLU A 96 23.84 -17.18 1.79
C GLU A 96 24.06 -17.62 0.34
N VAL A 97 23.58 -16.81 -0.62
CA VAL A 97 23.71 -17.13 -2.05
C VAL A 97 25.12 -16.79 -2.57
N ILE A 98 25.69 -15.68 -2.15
CA ILE A 98 26.97 -15.18 -2.65
C ILE A 98 28.14 -15.75 -1.85
N GLY A 99 27.95 -15.86 -0.55
CA GLY A 99 28.98 -16.27 0.39
C GLY A 99 29.08 -17.73 0.57
#